data_4209af4f956f818298a75eb0488b6b3d
#
_entry.id   4209af4f956f818298a75eb0488b6b3d
#
_cell.length_a   1.000
_cell.length_b   1.000
_cell.length_c   1.000
_cell.angle_alpha   90.00
_cell.angle_beta   90.00
_cell.angle_gamma   90.00
#
_symmetry.space_group_name_H-M   'P 1'
#
loop_
_entity.id
_entity.type
_entity.pdbx_description
1 polymer ?
#
loop_
_entity_poly.entity_id
_entity_poly.type
_entity_poly.pdbx_seq_one_letter_code
_entity_poly.pdbx_strand_id
1 'polypeptide(L)'
;VASSEDALRRPKPLLLALALIAVLLIWSFNFVAAKIGLRHMSPMAFTAIRMPLAALLMLPVYFAQRQTAPLARGDIGAFAFLGFFGVIVNSGCFVLGLAQTTSEHSVIVRALGPVIVLALSVLLGLEGATLAKAGGMAISIAGVLLLDAERGVSLHSPLLLGDLYTFLSISGYATYTVFAKRIAMRYDAVAMNTYMVAAAGLMAAPVALSEAVHLQWGSVGWMGWAAMLYMALVTTVASYTLYSWVLRYMEPSRVAVINYAQPLVVILISIPLLGEHPTGHLLAGASLVLVGVYLAERRTDAPPG
;
A
#
# COMPACT_ATOMS: atom_id res chain seq x y z
N VAL A 1 -12.85 30.91 12.37
CA VAL A 1 -14.04 30.06 12.51
C VAL A 1 -14.60 29.91 11.11
N ALA A 2 -14.09 28.94 10.30
CA ALA A 2 -14.73 28.56 9.06
C ALA A 2 -16.03 27.86 9.44
N SER A 3 -17.14 28.29 8.83
CA SER A 3 -18.49 27.80 9.10
C SER A 3 -18.53 26.28 8.92
N SER A 4 -19.19 25.57 9.82
CA SER A 4 -19.44 24.14 9.82
C SER A 4 -20.14 23.60 8.55
N GLU A 5 -20.53 24.44 7.64
CA GLU A 5 -21.20 24.10 6.37
C GLU A 5 -20.24 23.76 5.22
N ASP A 6 -19.00 24.25 5.22
CA ASP A 6 -17.98 23.86 4.21
C ASP A 6 -17.31 22.51 4.48
N ALA A 7 -17.45 21.99 5.69
CA ALA A 7 -16.82 20.74 6.11
C ALA A 7 -17.47 19.47 5.51
N LEU A 8 -18.63 19.56 4.82
CA LEU A 8 -19.46 18.40 4.49
C LEU A 8 -20.11 18.39 3.10
N ARG A 9 -19.66 19.17 2.13
CA ARG A 9 -20.02 18.84 0.74
C ARG A 9 -19.31 17.57 0.36
N ARG A 10 -20.01 16.43 0.47
CA ARG A 10 -19.50 15.14 -0.04
C ARG A 10 -19.11 15.32 -1.51
N PRO A 11 -17.88 14.98 -1.89
CA PRO A 11 -17.46 15.03 -3.27
C PRO A 11 -18.40 14.20 -4.15
N LYS A 12 -18.56 14.61 -5.41
CA LYS A 12 -19.36 13.82 -6.37
C LYS A 12 -18.81 12.38 -6.44
N PRO A 13 -19.65 11.35 -6.48
CA PRO A 13 -19.20 9.95 -6.53
C PRO A 13 -18.20 9.68 -7.66
N LEU A 14 -18.37 10.34 -8.80
CA LEU A 14 -17.44 10.28 -9.93
C LEU A 14 -16.02 10.75 -9.54
N LEU A 15 -15.89 11.81 -8.75
CA LEU A 15 -14.60 12.33 -8.33
C LEU A 15 -13.87 11.34 -7.40
N LEU A 16 -14.61 10.69 -6.49
CA LEU A 16 -14.06 9.63 -5.64
C LEU A 16 -13.62 8.41 -6.46
N ALA A 17 -14.42 8.01 -7.46
CA ALA A 17 -14.07 6.92 -8.36
C ALA A 17 -12.82 7.24 -9.18
N LEU A 18 -12.72 8.45 -9.76
CA LEU A 18 -11.55 8.89 -10.50
C LEU A 18 -10.29 8.94 -9.62
N ALA A 19 -10.42 9.39 -8.37
CA ALA A 19 -9.34 9.39 -7.40
C ALA A 19 -8.84 7.96 -7.12
N LEU A 20 -9.75 7.00 -6.91
CA LEU A 20 -9.41 5.60 -6.70
C LEU A 20 -8.75 4.99 -7.94
N ILE A 21 -9.23 5.29 -9.15
CA ILE A 21 -8.61 4.84 -10.40
C ILE A 21 -7.19 5.41 -10.52
N ALA A 22 -6.99 6.70 -10.21
CA ALA A 22 -5.66 7.29 -10.21
C ALA A 22 -4.72 6.60 -9.22
N VAL A 23 -5.17 6.32 -8.00
CA VAL A 23 -4.40 5.57 -6.99
C VAL A 23 -4.07 4.16 -7.50
N LEU A 24 -5.04 3.46 -8.11
CA LEU A 24 -4.84 2.14 -8.70
C LEU A 24 -3.72 2.15 -9.76
N LEU A 25 -3.78 3.09 -10.70
CA LEU A 25 -2.79 3.20 -11.78
C LEU A 25 -1.40 3.53 -11.22
N ILE A 26 -1.32 4.49 -10.30
CA ILE A 26 -0.06 4.88 -9.64
C ILE A 26 0.54 3.68 -8.89
N TRP A 27 -0.26 2.97 -8.10
CA TRP A 27 0.22 1.84 -7.33
C TRP A 27 0.55 0.61 -8.20
N SER A 28 -0.15 0.43 -9.31
CA SER A 28 0.21 -0.64 -10.26
C SER A 28 1.54 -0.35 -10.96
N PHE A 29 1.76 0.88 -11.43
CA PHE A 29 3.03 1.27 -12.02
C PHE A 29 4.19 1.27 -10.99
N ASN A 30 3.88 1.40 -9.71
CA ASN A 30 4.87 1.33 -8.62
C ASN A 30 5.65 0.00 -8.60
N PHE A 31 5.05 -1.11 -9.04
CA PHE A 31 5.75 -2.40 -9.17
C PHE A 31 6.85 -2.32 -10.22
N VAL A 32 6.55 -1.71 -11.37
CA VAL A 32 7.53 -1.50 -12.45
C VAL A 32 8.64 -0.55 -12.00
N ALA A 33 8.27 0.58 -11.40
CA ALA A 33 9.24 1.54 -10.87
C ALA A 33 10.16 0.91 -9.82
N ALA A 34 9.61 0.12 -8.90
CA ALA A 34 10.40 -0.58 -7.90
C ALA A 34 11.37 -1.59 -8.54
N LYS A 35 10.93 -2.39 -9.52
CA LYS A 35 11.81 -3.31 -10.27
C LYS A 35 12.94 -2.58 -11.01
N ILE A 36 12.64 -1.43 -11.62
CA ILE A 36 13.67 -0.59 -12.25
C ILE A 36 14.65 -0.08 -11.20
N GLY A 37 14.18 0.46 -10.08
CA GLY A 37 15.04 0.95 -9.00
C GLY A 37 15.96 -0.14 -8.43
N LEU A 38 15.44 -1.35 -8.25
CA LEU A 38 16.17 -2.52 -7.75
C LEU A 38 17.26 -3.04 -8.69
N ARG A 39 17.24 -2.66 -9.98
CA ARG A 39 18.34 -2.94 -10.91
C ARG A 39 19.55 -2.02 -10.71
N HIS A 40 19.35 -0.90 -10.00
CA HIS A 40 20.36 0.16 -9.86
C HIS A 40 20.80 0.38 -8.43
N MET A 41 20.05 -0.07 -7.44
CA MET A 41 20.34 0.11 -6.01
C MET A 41 20.00 -1.15 -5.21
N SER A 42 20.67 -1.34 -4.08
CA SER A 42 20.28 -2.37 -3.11
C SER A 42 18.85 -2.11 -2.61
N PRO A 43 18.07 -3.15 -2.27
CA PRO A 43 16.71 -2.98 -1.74
C PRO A 43 16.67 -2.07 -0.49
N MET A 44 17.70 -2.17 0.36
CA MET A 44 17.79 -1.38 1.58
C MET A 44 18.08 0.09 1.27
N ALA A 45 19.08 0.39 0.42
CA ALA A 45 19.38 1.76 0.00
C ALA A 45 18.19 2.41 -0.69
N PHE A 46 17.56 1.70 -1.65
CA PHE A 46 16.39 2.20 -2.38
C PHE A 46 15.21 2.53 -1.46
N THR A 47 14.97 1.67 -0.45
CA THR A 47 13.88 1.86 0.49
C THR A 47 14.17 2.96 1.51
N ALA A 48 15.34 2.88 2.17
CA ALA A 48 15.68 3.75 3.30
C ALA A 48 15.89 5.21 2.86
N ILE A 49 16.58 5.44 1.73
CA ILE A 49 16.84 6.79 1.21
C ILE A 49 15.54 7.44 0.70
N ARG A 50 14.66 6.67 0.11
CA ARG A 50 13.39 7.17 -0.42
C ARG A 50 12.45 7.73 0.65
N MET A 51 12.44 7.18 1.86
CA MET A 51 11.50 7.61 2.90
C MET A 51 11.75 9.05 3.38
N PRO A 52 12.96 9.44 3.82
CA PRO A 52 13.23 10.84 4.13
C PRO A 52 13.13 11.76 2.90
N LEU A 53 13.47 11.27 1.71
CA LEU A 53 13.25 12.03 0.46
C LEU A 53 11.77 12.36 0.25
N ALA A 54 10.88 11.39 0.45
CA ALA A 54 9.43 11.62 0.36
C ALA A 54 8.94 12.60 1.43
N ALA A 55 9.49 12.53 2.64
CA ALA A 55 9.19 13.50 3.70
C ALA A 55 9.59 14.92 3.31
N LEU A 56 10.79 15.11 2.75
CA LEU A 56 11.26 16.40 2.26
C LEU A 56 10.39 16.92 1.10
N LEU A 57 10.03 16.06 0.14
CA LEU A 57 9.17 16.42 -0.98
C LEU A 57 7.73 16.76 -0.56
N MET A 58 7.29 16.27 0.60
CA MET A 58 5.98 16.61 1.15
C MET A 58 5.93 18.01 1.76
N LEU A 59 7.07 18.56 2.24
CA LEU A 59 7.11 19.87 2.88
C LEU A 59 6.58 21.02 2.00
N PRO A 60 7.01 21.20 0.74
CA PRO A 60 6.46 22.25 -0.11
C PRO A 60 4.95 22.09 -0.32
N VAL A 61 4.42 20.87 -0.42
CA VAL A 61 2.99 20.62 -0.53
C VAL A 61 2.26 21.05 0.73
N TYR A 62 2.84 20.75 1.89
CA TYR A 62 2.29 21.16 3.19
C TYR A 62 2.25 22.68 3.36
N PHE A 63 3.37 23.37 3.07
CA PHE A 63 3.45 24.83 3.22
C PHE A 63 2.68 25.60 2.15
N ALA A 64 2.41 25.00 0.99
CA ALA A 64 1.55 25.61 -0.03
C ALA A 64 0.07 25.63 0.34
N GLN A 65 -0.36 24.76 1.25
CA GLN A 65 -1.72 24.76 1.77
C GLN A 65 -1.89 25.83 2.86
N ARG A 66 -2.86 26.76 2.66
CA ARG A 66 -3.12 27.87 3.59
C ARG A 66 -3.78 27.45 4.90
N GLN A 67 -4.38 26.26 4.97
CA GLN A 67 -5.14 25.78 6.13
C GLN A 67 -4.87 24.28 6.35
N THR A 68 -3.70 23.95 6.88
CA THR A 68 -3.40 22.61 7.36
C THR A 68 -3.64 22.52 8.85
N ALA A 69 -4.28 21.45 9.31
CA ALA A 69 -4.49 21.23 10.73
C ALA A 69 -3.13 21.04 11.43
N PRO A 70 -2.80 21.82 12.47
CA PRO A 70 -1.55 21.68 13.21
C PRO A 70 -1.51 20.33 13.94
N LEU A 71 -0.31 19.75 14.05
CA LEU A 71 -0.11 18.49 14.77
C LEU A 71 -0.41 18.65 16.26
N ALA A 72 -1.43 17.97 16.74
CA ALA A 72 -1.70 17.89 18.17
C ALA A 72 -0.70 16.97 18.87
N ARG A 73 -0.16 17.39 20.01
CA ARG A 73 0.85 16.59 20.77
C ARG A 73 0.36 15.19 21.12
N GLY A 74 -0.94 15.04 21.41
CA GLY A 74 -1.53 13.73 21.70
C GLY A 74 -1.61 12.77 20.49
N ASP A 75 -1.44 13.27 19.28
CA ASP A 75 -1.53 12.47 18.05
C ASP A 75 -0.16 12.06 17.50
N ILE A 76 0.94 12.51 18.09
CA ILE A 76 2.31 12.17 17.65
C ILE A 76 2.50 10.66 17.62
N GLY A 77 2.08 9.94 18.68
CA GLY A 77 2.16 8.47 18.73
C GLY A 77 1.31 7.79 17.64
N ALA A 78 0.14 8.34 17.33
CA ALA A 78 -0.71 7.83 16.26
C ALA A 78 -0.05 8.00 14.89
N PHE A 79 0.56 9.14 14.61
CA PHE A 79 1.30 9.35 13.36
C PHE A 79 2.58 8.54 13.27
N ALA A 80 3.29 8.32 14.38
CA ALA A 80 4.42 7.40 14.43
C ALA A 80 3.97 5.97 14.10
N PHE A 81 2.86 5.50 14.68
CA PHE A 81 2.26 4.21 14.38
C PHE A 81 1.86 4.09 12.91
N LEU A 82 1.14 5.08 12.36
CA LEU A 82 0.73 5.09 10.96
C LEU A 82 1.94 5.15 10.02
N GLY A 83 2.96 5.94 10.35
CA GLY A 83 4.22 6.01 9.59
C GLY A 83 4.98 4.68 9.61
N PHE A 84 5.03 4.02 10.76
CA PHE A 84 5.67 2.72 10.88
C PHE A 84 4.96 1.65 10.05
N PHE A 85 3.67 1.44 10.25
CA PHE A 85 2.93 0.40 9.52
C PHE A 85 2.63 0.79 8.07
N GLY A 86 2.19 2.01 7.82
CA GLY A 86 1.76 2.46 6.49
C GLY A 86 2.92 2.76 5.53
N VAL A 87 4.10 3.12 6.05
CA VAL A 87 5.25 3.46 5.20
C VAL A 87 6.40 2.48 5.41
N ILE A 88 6.94 2.34 6.63
CA ILE A 88 8.13 1.50 6.85
C ILE A 88 7.81 0.04 6.57
N VAL A 89 6.84 -0.54 7.26
CA VAL A 89 6.47 -1.96 7.09
C VAL A 89 5.87 -2.18 5.70
N ASN A 90 4.85 -1.41 5.32
CA ASN A 90 4.19 -1.59 4.04
C ASN A 90 5.18 -1.39 2.87
N SER A 91 5.82 -0.23 2.80
CA SER A 91 6.63 0.13 1.64
C SER A 91 8.02 -0.52 1.66
N GLY A 92 8.60 -0.69 2.87
CA GLY A 92 9.87 -1.36 3.04
C GLY A 92 9.78 -2.85 2.72
N CYS A 93 8.87 -3.56 3.36
CA CYS A 93 8.68 -4.99 3.08
C CYS A 93 8.20 -5.24 1.64
N PHE A 94 7.46 -4.30 1.00
CA PHE A 94 7.12 -4.39 -0.42
C PHE A 94 8.38 -4.47 -1.31
N VAL A 95 9.33 -3.56 -1.12
CA VAL A 95 10.55 -3.52 -1.94
C VAL A 95 11.44 -4.73 -1.65
N LEU A 96 11.60 -5.12 -0.37
CA LEU A 96 12.35 -6.32 0.02
C LEU A 96 11.74 -7.59 -0.56
N GLY A 97 10.42 -7.72 -0.54
CA GLY A 97 9.69 -8.82 -1.13
C GLY A 97 9.86 -8.86 -2.65
N LEU A 98 9.65 -7.71 -3.30
CA LEU A 98 9.74 -7.60 -4.75
C LEU A 98 11.17 -7.84 -5.28
N ALA A 99 12.19 -7.64 -4.46
CA ALA A 99 13.57 -7.99 -4.80
C ALA A 99 13.77 -9.50 -4.97
N GLN A 100 12.92 -10.33 -4.36
CA GLN A 100 13.05 -11.79 -4.31
C GLN A 100 11.96 -12.54 -5.09
N THR A 101 10.97 -11.82 -5.65
CA THR A 101 9.88 -12.42 -6.44
C THR A 101 9.55 -11.57 -7.67
N THR A 102 8.61 -12.03 -8.52
CA THR A 102 8.13 -11.25 -9.68
C THR A 102 7.08 -10.23 -9.27
N SER A 103 6.83 -9.24 -10.13
CA SER A 103 5.75 -8.24 -9.91
C SER A 103 4.38 -8.90 -9.89
N GLU A 104 4.17 -9.85 -10.79
CA GLU A 104 2.93 -10.61 -10.94
C GLU A 104 2.61 -11.41 -9.67
N HIS A 105 3.61 -12.12 -9.12
CA HIS A 105 3.43 -12.91 -7.89
C HIS A 105 3.17 -12.00 -6.67
N SER A 106 4.02 -10.99 -6.50
CA SER A 106 3.88 -10.04 -5.39
C SER A 106 2.50 -9.36 -5.39
N VAL A 107 1.96 -8.95 -6.56
CA VAL A 107 0.65 -8.29 -6.61
C VAL A 107 -0.48 -9.22 -6.23
N ILE A 108 -0.38 -10.53 -6.52
CA ILE A 108 -1.43 -11.49 -6.13
C ILE A 108 -1.40 -11.73 -4.62
N VAL A 109 -0.23 -11.88 -4.00
CA VAL A 109 -0.14 -11.94 -2.53
C VAL A 109 -0.70 -10.66 -1.90
N ARG A 110 -0.43 -9.49 -2.49
CA ARG A 110 -0.99 -8.21 -2.02
C ARG A 110 -2.49 -8.09 -2.22
N ALA A 111 -3.10 -8.83 -3.13
CA ALA A 111 -4.55 -8.89 -3.27
C ALA A 111 -5.28 -9.49 -2.05
N LEU A 112 -4.55 -10.11 -1.10
CA LEU A 112 -5.08 -10.44 0.23
C LEU A 112 -5.39 -9.21 1.11
N GLY A 113 -5.00 -8.02 0.69
CA GLY A 113 -5.19 -6.79 1.48
C GLY A 113 -6.58 -6.62 2.07
N PRO A 114 -7.66 -6.69 1.28
CA PRO A 114 -9.02 -6.60 1.79
C PRO A 114 -9.38 -7.69 2.81
N VAL A 115 -8.87 -8.91 2.60
CA VAL A 115 -9.06 -10.02 3.55
C VAL A 115 -8.44 -9.69 4.91
N ILE A 116 -7.22 -9.12 4.90
CA ILE A 116 -6.51 -8.74 6.14
C ILE A 116 -7.20 -7.53 6.79
N VAL A 117 -7.64 -6.54 5.99
CA VAL A 117 -8.43 -5.39 6.50
C VAL A 117 -9.70 -5.89 7.19
N LEU A 118 -10.43 -6.81 6.54
CA LEU A 118 -11.64 -7.40 7.09
C LEU A 118 -11.36 -8.20 8.37
N ALA A 119 -10.32 -9.04 8.37
CA ALA A 119 -9.91 -9.81 9.55
C ALA A 119 -9.59 -8.90 10.74
N LEU A 120 -8.82 -7.83 10.50
CA LEU A 120 -8.52 -6.82 11.53
C LEU A 120 -9.78 -6.10 12.00
N SER A 121 -10.69 -5.74 11.10
CA SER A 121 -11.95 -5.07 11.44
C SER A 121 -12.84 -5.96 12.32
N VAL A 122 -12.88 -7.27 12.05
CA VAL A 122 -13.60 -8.25 12.88
C VAL A 122 -12.93 -8.41 14.25
N LEU A 123 -11.60 -8.57 14.27
CA LEU A 123 -10.83 -8.72 15.53
C LEU A 123 -10.96 -7.50 16.45
N LEU A 124 -11.07 -6.31 15.87
CA LEU A 124 -11.25 -5.06 16.61
C LEU A 124 -12.71 -4.74 16.95
N GLY A 125 -13.64 -5.65 16.61
CA GLY A 125 -15.06 -5.46 16.86
C GLY A 125 -15.71 -4.35 16.02
N LEU A 126 -15.09 -3.95 14.92
CA LEU A 126 -15.60 -2.94 14.00
C LEU A 126 -16.60 -3.54 13.00
N GLU A 127 -16.49 -4.85 12.75
CA GLU A 127 -17.37 -5.60 11.85
C GLU A 127 -17.71 -6.97 12.43
N GLY A 128 -18.92 -7.49 12.10
CA GLY A 128 -19.34 -8.84 12.50
C GLY A 128 -18.65 -9.94 11.70
N ALA A 129 -18.29 -11.04 12.37
CA ALA A 129 -17.82 -12.27 11.73
C ALA A 129 -19.01 -13.04 11.13
N THR A 130 -18.87 -13.50 9.88
CA THR A 130 -19.85 -14.38 9.22
C THR A 130 -19.15 -15.56 8.54
N LEU A 131 -19.89 -16.66 8.32
CA LEU A 131 -19.35 -17.83 7.61
C LEU A 131 -18.92 -17.49 6.18
N ALA A 132 -19.63 -16.57 5.50
CA ALA A 132 -19.25 -16.10 4.17
C ALA A 132 -17.89 -15.39 4.19
N LYS A 133 -17.65 -14.52 5.18
CA LYS A 133 -16.36 -13.86 5.38
C LYS A 133 -15.24 -14.88 5.64
N ALA A 134 -15.45 -15.81 6.55
CA ALA A 134 -14.49 -16.86 6.88
C ALA A 134 -14.18 -17.76 5.66
N GLY A 135 -15.22 -18.19 4.92
CA GLY A 135 -15.06 -18.99 3.70
C GLY A 135 -14.32 -18.26 2.59
N GLY A 136 -14.65 -17.00 2.35
CA GLY A 136 -13.95 -16.16 1.38
C GLY A 136 -12.48 -15.95 1.72
N MET A 137 -12.16 -15.71 3.00
CA MET A 137 -10.78 -15.62 3.47
C MET A 137 -10.01 -16.93 3.23
N ALA A 138 -10.62 -18.08 3.56
CA ALA A 138 -10.00 -19.38 3.34
C ALA A 138 -9.72 -19.65 1.85
N ILE A 139 -10.64 -19.33 0.95
CA ILE A 139 -10.46 -19.45 -0.50
C ILE A 139 -9.33 -18.55 -0.99
N SER A 140 -9.24 -17.31 -0.52
CA SER A 140 -8.16 -16.38 -0.90
C SER A 140 -6.79 -16.90 -0.46
N ILE A 141 -6.69 -17.44 0.76
CA ILE A 141 -5.45 -18.05 1.26
C ILE A 141 -5.07 -19.27 0.43
N ALA A 142 -6.04 -20.14 0.09
CA ALA A 142 -5.81 -21.29 -0.77
C ALA A 142 -5.30 -20.88 -2.16
N GLY A 143 -5.79 -19.75 -2.71
CA GLY A 143 -5.28 -19.18 -3.96
C GLY A 143 -3.81 -18.81 -3.89
N VAL A 144 -3.35 -18.18 -2.80
CA VAL A 144 -1.93 -17.87 -2.61
C VAL A 144 -1.09 -19.15 -2.43
N LEU A 145 -1.56 -20.13 -1.65
CA LEU A 145 -0.87 -21.40 -1.50
C LEU A 145 -0.74 -22.17 -2.82
N LEU A 146 -1.72 -22.06 -3.71
CA LEU A 146 -1.64 -22.65 -5.06
C LEU A 146 -0.53 -22.02 -5.90
N LEU A 147 -0.32 -20.70 -5.77
CA LEU A 147 0.78 -20.00 -6.43
C LEU A 147 2.14 -20.50 -5.96
N ASP A 148 2.28 -20.73 -4.66
CA ASP A 148 3.52 -21.18 -4.07
C ASP A 148 3.81 -22.65 -4.41
N ALA A 149 2.78 -23.48 -4.55
CA ALA A 149 2.90 -24.89 -4.87
C ALA A 149 3.56 -25.14 -6.24
N GLU A 150 3.35 -24.26 -7.24
CA GLU A 150 3.99 -24.36 -8.56
C GLU A 150 5.53 -24.27 -8.48
N ARG A 151 6.02 -23.48 -7.53
CA ARG A 151 7.45 -23.15 -7.41
C ARG A 151 8.25 -24.15 -6.56
N GLY A 152 7.58 -25.18 -6.05
CA GLY A 152 8.16 -26.14 -5.12
C GLY A 152 8.40 -25.50 -3.74
N VAL A 153 7.61 -25.92 -2.76
CA VAL A 153 7.68 -25.36 -1.38
C VAL A 153 8.98 -25.83 -0.73
N SER A 154 10.02 -25.01 -0.82
CA SER A 154 11.22 -25.16 0.00
C SER A 154 11.24 -24.06 1.05
N LEU A 155 11.26 -24.42 2.33
CA LEU A 155 11.35 -23.47 3.44
C LEU A 155 12.60 -22.57 3.39
N HIS A 156 13.58 -22.92 2.57
CA HIS A 156 14.81 -22.17 2.36
C HIS A 156 14.82 -21.40 1.01
N SER A 157 13.68 -21.38 0.30
CA SER A 157 13.59 -20.67 -0.98
C SER A 157 13.59 -19.15 -0.74
N PRO A 158 14.40 -18.37 -1.48
CA PRO A 158 14.31 -16.91 -1.49
C PRO A 158 12.89 -16.40 -1.83
N LEU A 159 12.15 -17.18 -2.63
CA LEU A 159 10.77 -16.86 -3.01
C LEU A 159 9.82 -16.85 -1.81
N LEU A 160 9.93 -17.82 -0.90
CA LEU A 160 9.14 -17.85 0.32
C LEU A 160 9.42 -16.62 1.21
N LEU A 161 10.69 -16.21 1.29
CA LEU A 161 11.05 -14.98 2.02
C LEU A 161 10.48 -13.74 1.33
N GLY A 162 10.46 -13.71 -0.02
CA GLY A 162 9.80 -12.68 -0.81
C GLY A 162 8.31 -12.57 -0.53
N ASP A 163 7.63 -13.72 -0.44
CA ASP A 163 6.20 -13.79 -0.12
C ASP A 163 5.91 -13.39 1.32
N LEU A 164 6.77 -13.78 2.27
CA LEU A 164 6.66 -13.33 3.67
C LEU A 164 6.80 -11.81 3.78
N TYR A 165 7.80 -11.21 3.12
CA TYR A 165 7.92 -9.76 3.07
C TYR A 165 6.71 -9.10 2.41
N THR A 166 6.20 -9.67 1.32
CA THR A 166 5.00 -9.16 0.64
C THR A 166 3.76 -9.26 1.55
N PHE A 167 3.62 -10.36 2.29
CA PHE A 167 2.54 -10.52 3.28
C PHE A 167 2.66 -9.53 4.45
N LEU A 168 3.86 -9.31 4.97
CA LEU A 168 4.11 -8.28 6.00
C LEU A 168 3.80 -6.88 5.47
N SER A 169 4.18 -6.62 4.22
CA SER A 169 3.85 -5.36 3.55
C SER A 169 2.35 -5.10 3.51
N ILE A 170 1.56 -6.06 3.02
CA ILE A 170 0.11 -5.88 2.92
C ILE A 170 -0.59 -5.86 4.28
N SER A 171 -0.03 -6.55 5.27
CA SER A 171 -0.50 -6.48 6.66
C SER A 171 -0.24 -5.09 7.27
N GLY A 172 0.91 -4.48 6.97
CA GLY A 172 1.19 -3.10 7.33
C GLY A 172 0.21 -2.11 6.68
N TYR A 173 -0.07 -2.30 5.39
CA TYR A 173 -1.09 -1.52 4.69
C TYR A 173 -2.48 -1.67 5.31
N ALA A 174 -2.90 -2.89 5.62
CA ALA A 174 -4.20 -3.17 6.23
C ALA A 174 -4.31 -2.49 7.61
N THR A 175 -3.27 -2.61 8.43
CA THR A 175 -3.17 -1.94 9.73
C THR A 175 -3.30 -0.43 9.56
N TYR A 176 -2.50 0.16 8.66
CA TYR A 176 -2.62 1.59 8.32
C TYR A 176 -4.06 1.95 7.91
N THR A 177 -4.66 1.22 6.98
CA THR A 177 -5.99 1.52 6.43
C THR A 177 -7.08 1.55 7.51
N VAL A 178 -7.07 0.59 8.44
CA VAL A 178 -8.04 0.52 9.53
C VAL A 178 -7.85 1.65 10.53
N PHE A 179 -6.62 1.88 10.97
CA PHE A 179 -6.35 2.89 12.02
C PHE A 179 -6.34 4.32 11.47
N ALA A 180 -5.97 4.51 10.20
CA ALA A 180 -5.94 5.82 9.53
C ALA A 180 -7.32 6.49 9.47
N LYS A 181 -8.41 5.71 9.40
CA LYS A 181 -9.78 6.25 9.31
C LYS A 181 -10.10 7.24 10.42
N ARG A 182 -9.72 6.91 11.67
CA ARG A 182 -9.98 7.81 12.83
C ARG A 182 -9.21 9.13 12.72
N ILE A 183 -7.98 9.08 12.23
CA ILE A 183 -7.13 10.26 12.03
C ILE A 183 -7.60 11.08 10.84
N ALA A 184 -8.02 10.44 9.74
CA ALA A 184 -8.54 11.09 8.54
C ALA A 184 -9.80 11.94 8.79
N MET A 185 -10.55 11.70 9.86
CA MET A 185 -11.69 12.53 10.25
C MET A 185 -11.29 13.82 10.95
N ARG A 186 -10.07 13.91 11.51
CA ARG A 186 -9.58 15.06 12.29
C ARG A 186 -8.59 15.94 11.54
N TYR A 187 -7.87 15.35 10.59
CA TYR A 187 -6.85 16.03 9.81
C TYR A 187 -7.24 16.07 8.33
N ASP A 188 -6.84 17.13 7.65
CA ASP A 188 -6.91 17.13 6.19
C ASP A 188 -5.91 16.13 5.59
N ALA A 189 -6.12 15.75 4.32
CA ALA A 189 -5.34 14.69 3.69
C ALA A 189 -3.85 15.04 3.56
N VAL A 190 -3.52 16.32 3.38
CA VAL A 190 -2.13 16.78 3.25
C VAL A 190 -1.44 16.75 4.60
N ALA A 191 -2.08 17.31 5.66
CA ALA A 191 -1.53 17.25 7.02
C ALA A 191 -1.32 15.79 7.47
N MET A 192 -2.32 14.94 7.24
CA MET A 192 -2.26 13.52 7.58
C MET A 192 -1.08 12.82 6.90
N ASN A 193 -0.93 13.00 5.58
CA ASN A 193 0.17 12.39 4.83
C ASN A 193 1.52 12.97 5.25
N THR A 194 1.61 14.30 5.46
CA THR A 194 2.83 14.96 5.90
C THR A 194 3.34 14.41 7.22
N TYR A 195 2.49 14.35 8.25
CA TYR A 195 2.92 13.89 9.58
C TYR A 195 3.26 12.41 9.58
N MET A 196 2.52 11.59 8.85
CA MET A 196 2.80 10.17 8.69
C MET A 196 4.13 9.93 7.97
N VAL A 197 4.36 10.60 6.84
CA VAL A 197 5.57 10.41 6.03
C VAL A 197 6.78 11.03 6.72
N ALA A 198 6.62 12.17 7.44
CA ALA A 198 7.67 12.75 8.25
C ALA A 198 8.09 11.81 9.38
N ALA A 199 7.14 11.21 10.09
CA ALA A 199 7.44 10.22 11.13
C ALA A 199 8.20 9.02 10.55
N ALA A 200 7.76 8.49 9.40
CA ALA A 200 8.44 7.38 8.72
C ALA A 200 9.85 7.78 8.26
N GLY A 201 10.01 8.97 7.68
CA GLY A 201 11.30 9.51 7.23
C GLY A 201 12.29 9.67 8.37
N LEU A 202 11.83 10.19 9.52
CA LEU A 202 12.65 10.30 10.72
C LEU A 202 13.07 8.93 11.27
N MET A 203 12.17 7.97 11.33
CA MET A 203 12.47 6.60 11.77
C MET A 203 13.44 5.88 10.80
N ALA A 204 13.33 6.14 9.50
CA ALA A 204 14.22 5.56 8.49
C ALA A 204 15.56 6.29 8.37
N ALA A 205 15.69 7.52 8.87
CA ALA A 205 16.86 8.36 8.68
C ALA A 205 18.20 7.73 9.11
N PRO A 206 18.31 7.00 10.24
CA PRO A 206 19.58 6.35 10.61
C PRO A 206 20.04 5.33 9.56
N VAL A 207 19.11 4.50 9.05
CA VAL A 207 19.40 3.51 8.01
C VAL A 207 19.69 4.22 6.68
N ALA A 208 18.91 5.26 6.35
CA ALA A 208 19.14 6.06 5.13
C ALA A 208 20.53 6.70 5.10
N LEU A 209 20.99 7.24 6.22
CA LEU A 209 22.34 7.83 6.34
C LEU A 209 23.41 6.75 6.17
N SER A 210 23.26 5.60 6.82
CA SER A 210 24.19 4.48 6.65
C SER A 210 24.28 4.02 5.20
N GLU A 211 23.14 3.80 4.54
CA GLU A 211 23.11 3.38 3.13
C GLU A 211 23.66 4.48 2.19
N ALA A 212 23.38 5.76 2.47
CA ALA A 212 23.85 6.88 1.66
C ALA A 212 25.36 7.02 1.65
N VAL A 213 26.04 6.72 2.76
CA VAL A 213 27.51 6.75 2.85
C VAL A 213 28.15 5.65 2.00
N HIS A 214 27.49 4.48 1.86
CA HIS A 214 28.03 3.35 1.12
C HIS A 214 27.56 3.33 -0.35
N LEU A 215 26.55 4.14 -0.69
CA LEU A 215 26.01 4.18 -2.05
C LEU A 215 27.00 4.84 -3.02
N GLN A 216 27.28 4.15 -4.09
CA GLN A 216 28.03 4.72 -5.22
C GLN A 216 27.09 5.59 -6.08
N TRP A 217 26.91 6.84 -5.67
CA TRP A 217 25.91 7.77 -6.26
C TRP A 217 25.98 7.90 -7.78
N GLY A 218 27.19 7.88 -8.35
CA GLY A 218 27.41 8.00 -9.79
C GLY A 218 27.01 6.76 -10.60
N SER A 219 26.93 5.58 -9.95
CA SER A 219 26.57 4.31 -10.62
C SER A 219 25.05 4.09 -10.74
N VAL A 220 24.23 4.83 -10.01
CA VAL A 220 22.78 4.65 -9.94
C VAL A 220 22.10 4.91 -11.31
N GLY A 221 22.67 5.78 -12.12
CA GLY A 221 22.10 6.14 -13.42
C GLY A 221 20.74 6.87 -13.34
N TRP A 222 20.33 7.46 -14.45
CA TRP A 222 19.11 8.28 -14.48
C TRP A 222 17.83 7.47 -14.24
N MET A 223 17.77 6.21 -14.69
CA MET A 223 16.59 5.35 -14.49
C MET A 223 16.38 4.99 -13.01
N GLY A 224 17.45 4.73 -12.27
CA GLY A 224 17.37 4.48 -10.82
C GLY A 224 16.85 5.70 -10.07
N TRP A 225 17.36 6.88 -10.41
CA TRP A 225 16.87 8.14 -9.82
C TRP A 225 15.43 8.46 -10.23
N ALA A 226 15.05 8.24 -11.49
CA ALA A 226 13.67 8.43 -11.94
C ALA A 226 12.70 7.49 -11.19
N ALA A 227 13.08 6.23 -11.00
CA ALA A 227 12.29 5.27 -10.22
C ALA A 227 12.15 5.70 -8.75
N MET A 228 13.24 6.17 -8.12
CA MET A 228 13.21 6.67 -6.75
C MET A 228 12.32 7.89 -6.62
N LEU A 229 12.44 8.87 -7.52
CA LEU A 229 11.62 10.08 -7.53
C LEU A 229 10.14 9.77 -7.79
N TYR A 230 9.85 8.86 -8.73
CA TYR A 230 8.48 8.40 -8.96
C TYR A 230 7.87 7.82 -7.68
N MET A 231 8.59 6.92 -7.01
CA MET A 231 8.09 6.29 -5.79
C MET A 231 8.01 7.26 -4.61
N ALA A 232 8.91 8.23 -4.50
CA ALA A 232 8.85 9.24 -3.45
C ALA A 232 7.74 10.26 -3.71
N LEU A 233 7.69 10.86 -4.91
CA LEU A 233 6.78 11.95 -5.22
C LEU A 233 5.39 11.44 -5.63
N VAL A 234 5.33 10.54 -6.63
CA VAL A 234 4.04 10.14 -7.20
C VAL A 234 3.37 9.10 -6.29
N THR A 235 4.12 8.05 -5.91
CA THR A 235 3.54 6.98 -5.07
C THR A 235 3.34 7.44 -3.62
N THR A 236 4.31 8.10 -2.98
CA THR A 236 4.20 8.44 -1.56
C THR A 236 3.50 9.79 -1.35
N VAL A 237 3.92 10.87 -2.01
CA VAL A 237 3.33 12.19 -1.78
C VAL A 237 1.93 12.27 -2.41
N ALA A 238 1.82 12.05 -3.72
CA ALA A 238 0.56 12.27 -4.42
C ALA A 238 -0.49 11.20 -4.08
N SER A 239 -0.15 9.90 -4.22
CA SER A 239 -1.18 8.85 -4.08
C SER A 239 -1.63 8.64 -2.63
N TYR A 240 -0.75 8.71 -1.63
CA TYR A 240 -1.19 8.62 -0.22
C TYR A 240 -2.01 9.83 0.21
N THR A 241 -1.71 11.03 -0.31
CA THR A 241 -2.55 12.22 -0.06
C THR A 241 -3.94 12.01 -0.65
N LEU A 242 -4.01 11.53 -1.90
CA LEU A 242 -5.27 11.24 -2.57
C LEU A 242 -6.03 10.10 -1.87
N TYR A 243 -5.33 9.05 -1.45
CA TYR A 243 -5.91 7.93 -0.70
C TYR A 243 -6.45 8.37 0.67
N SER A 244 -5.67 9.17 1.41
CA SER A 244 -6.10 9.74 2.69
C SER A 244 -7.32 10.65 2.54
N TRP A 245 -7.38 11.41 1.43
CA TRP A 245 -8.56 12.21 1.11
C TRP A 245 -9.79 11.33 0.86
N VAL A 246 -9.67 10.25 0.09
CA VAL A 246 -10.78 9.31 -0.16
C VAL A 246 -11.24 8.63 1.14
N LEU A 247 -10.31 8.25 2.02
CA LEU A 247 -10.62 7.62 3.32
C LEU A 247 -11.50 8.49 4.22
N ARG A 248 -11.51 9.82 4.05
CA ARG A 248 -12.45 10.68 4.80
C ARG A 248 -13.91 10.40 4.45
N TYR A 249 -14.18 10.05 3.20
CA TYR A 249 -15.54 9.95 2.65
C TYR A 249 -16.02 8.51 2.44
N MET A 250 -15.12 7.54 2.45
CA MET A 250 -15.42 6.13 2.20
C MET A 250 -14.94 5.24 3.35
N GLU A 251 -15.60 4.11 3.54
CA GLU A 251 -15.17 3.10 4.51
C GLU A 251 -13.87 2.40 4.04
N PRO A 252 -12.98 1.99 4.98
CA PRO A 252 -11.70 1.36 4.64
C PRO A 252 -11.85 0.13 3.72
N SER A 253 -12.84 -0.71 3.96
CA SER A 253 -13.14 -1.90 3.13
C SER A 253 -13.47 -1.53 1.70
N ARG A 254 -14.31 -0.50 1.49
CA ARG A 254 -14.67 0.00 0.15
C ARG A 254 -13.48 0.61 -0.60
N VAL A 255 -12.58 1.28 0.11
CA VAL A 255 -11.38 1.85 -0.50
C VAL A 255 -10.41 0.73 -0.88
N ALA A 256 -10.31 -0.32 -0.08
CA ALA A 256 -9.44 -1.46 -0.34
C ALA A 256 -9.84 -2.28 -1.60
N VAL A 257 -11.07 -2.11 -2.11
CA VAL A 257 -11.55 -2.77 -3.35
C VAL A 257 -10.65 -2.51 -4.57
N ILE A 258 -9.93 -1.38 -4.61
CA ILE A 258 -8.96 -1.12 -5.70
C ILE A 258 -7.89 -2.21 -5.81
N ASN A 259 -7.57 -2.88 -4.70
CA ASN A 259 -6.57 -3.94 -4.70
C ASN A 259 -7.01 -5.18 -5.52
N TYR A 260 -8.31 -5.33 -5.83
CA TYR A 260 -8.79 -6.42 -6.71
C TYR A 260 -8.46 -6.19 -8.19
N ALA A 261 -8.54 -4.94 -8.64
CA ALA A 261 -8.18 -4.59 -10.01
C ALA A 261 -6.67 -4.51 -10.21
N GLN A 262 -5.90 -4.33 -9.13
CA GLN A 262 -4.45 -4.14 -9.19
C GLN A 262 -3.70 -5.31 -9.86
N PRO A 263 -3.98 -6.60 -9.59
CA PRO A 263 -3.33 -7.71 -10.29
C PRO A 263 -3.49 -7.64 -11.80
N LEU A 264 -4.69 -7.33 -12.30
CA LEU A 264 -4.95 -7.21 -13.74
C LEU A 264 -4.11 -6.09 -14.36
N VAL A 265 -4.09 -4.93 -13.71
CA VAL A 265 -3.34 -3.78 -14.22
C VAL A 265 -1.83 -4.04 -14.16
N VAL A 266 -1.32 -4.64 -13.07
CA VAL A 266 0.12 -4.96 -12.94
C VAL A 266 0.53 -5.98 -13.99
N ILE A 267 -0.22 -7.07 -14.21
CA ILE A 267 0.10 -8.08 -15.24
C ILE A 267 0.13 -7.43 -16.61
N LEU A 268 -0.87 -6.59 -16.95
CA LEU A 268 -0.93 -5.92 -18.25
C LEU A 268 0.25 -4.98 -18.52
N ILE A 269 0.81 -4.35 -17.49
CA ILE A 269 1.94 -3.43 -17.66
C ILE A 269 3.31 -4.12 -17.46
N SER A 270 3.40 -5.19 -16.68
CA SER A 270 4.66 -5.91 -16.45
C SER A 270 5.11 -6.72 -17.67
N ILE A 271 4.18 -7.28 -18.44
CA ILE A 271 4.49 -8.00 -19.69
C ILE A 271 5.35 -7.14 -20.62
N PRO A 272 4.89 -5.98 -21.13
CA PRO A 272 5.67 -5.18 -22.08
C PRO A 272 6.86 -4.45 -21.45
N LEU A 273 6.83 -4.11 -20.16
CA LEU A 273 7.85 -3.27 -19.54
C LEU A 273 8.93 -4.08 -18.80
N LEU A 274 8.62 -5.25 -18.30
CA LEU A 274 9.54 -6.09 -17.53
C LEU A 274 9.86 -7.40 -18.22
N GLY A 275 9.10 -7.80 -19.26
CA GLY A 275 9.25 -9.10 -19.93
C GLY A 275 8.76 -10.26 -19.07
N GLU A 276 7.88 -10.01 -18.10
CA GLU A 276 7.27 -11.05 -17.26
C GLU A 276 6.20 -11.81 -18.08
N HIS A 277 6.04 -13.11 -17.83
CA HIS A 277 5.09 -13.97 -18.55
C HIS A 277 4.21 -14.71 -17.52
N PRO A 278 2.91 -14.42 -17.48
CA PRO A 278 1.99 -15.08 -16.55
C PRO A 278 1.88 -16.57 -16.87
N THR A 279 2.02 -17.42 -15.85
CA THR A 279 1.80 -18.86 -15.95
C THR A 279 0.33 -19.22 -15.74
N GLY A 280 -0.07 -20.45 -16.17
CA GLY A 280 -1.42 -20.94 -15.91
C GLY A 280 -1.75 -21.03 -14.41
N HIS A 281 -0.79 -21.40 -13.57
CA HIS A 281 -0.96 -21.46 -12.11
C HIS A 281 -1.12 -20.09 -11.50
N LEU A 282 -0.36 -19.11 -11.99
CA LEU A 282 -0.51 -17.71 -11.58
C LEU A 282 -1.93 -17.20 -11.86
N LEU A 283 -2.48 -17.47 -13.04
CA LEU A 283 -3.85 -17.09 -13.39
C LEU A 283 -4.89 -17.83 -12.55
N ALA A 284 -4.69 -19.13 -12.29
CA ALA A 284 -5.60 -19.90 -11.43
C ALA A 284 -5.57 -19.42 -9.97
N GLY A 285 -4.37 -19.21 -9.40
CA GLY A 285 -4.21 -18.67 -8.05
C GLY A 285 -4.79 -17.27 -7.92
N ALA A 286 -4.55 -16.38 -8.90
CA ALA A 286 -5.14 -15.05 -8.95
C ALA A 286 -6.68 -15.10 -8.97
N SER A 287 -7.25 -16.01 -9.78
CA SER A 287 -8.70 -16.19 -9.85
C SER A 287 -9.29 -16.63 -8.51
N LEU A 288 -8.64 -17.58 -7.81
CA LEU A 288 -9.07 -18.02 -6.48
C LEU A 288 -8.98 -16.89 -5.45
N VAL A 289 -7.89 -16.12 -5.45
CA VAL A 289 -7.74 -14.96 -4.55
C VAL A 289 -8.90 -13.99 -4.79
N LEU A 290 -9.14 -13.58 -6.03
CA LEU A 290 -10.19 -12.62 -6.37
C LEU A 290 -11.59 -13.13 -6.03
N VAL A 291 -11.88 -14.41 -6.30
CA VAL A 291 -13.17 -15.03 -5.93
C VAL A 291 -13.34 -15.08 -4.42
N GLY A 292 -12.31 -15.50 -3.69
CA GLY A 292 -12.36 -15.58 -2.22
C GLY A 292 -12.58 -14.21 -1.60
N VAL A 293 -11.89 -13.20 -2.08
CA VAL A 293 -12.07 -11.83 -1.62
C VAL A 293 -13.47 -11.31 -1.94
N TYR A 294 -13.97 -11.53 -3.16
CA TYR A 294 -15.34 -11.17 -3.54
C TYR A 294 -16.38 -11.80 -2.61
N LEU A 295 -16.21 -13.10 -2.28
CA LEU A 295 -17.10 -13.80 -1.35
C LEU A 295 -17.00 -13.24 0.08
N ALA A 296 -15.80 -12.91 0.55
CA ALA A 296 -15.58 -12.33 1.88
C ALA A 296 -16.24 -10.96 2.05
N GLU A 297 -16.29 -10.15 0.98
CA GLU A 297 -16.88 -8.81 1.02
C GLU A 297 -18.36 -8.75 0.64
N ARG A 298 -18.89 -9.82 0.08
CA ARG A 298 -20.30 -9.88 -0.27
C ARG A 298 -21.14 -9.65 0.97
N ARG A 299 -21.92 -8.57 1.00
CA ARG A 299 -22.86 -8.28 2.09
C ARG A 299 -23.81 -9.46 2.20
N THR A 300 -23.72 -10.20 3.26
CA THR A 300 -24.86 -10.94 3.77
C THR A 300 -25.74 -9.87 4.40
N ASP A 301 -26.78 -9.44 3.68
CA ASP A 301 -27.88 -8.68 4.23
C ASP A 301 -28.64 -9.59 5.23
N ALA A 302 -28.04 -9.82 6.39
CA ALA A 302 -28.77 -10.31 7.52
C ALA A 302 -29.35 -9.08 8.21
N PRO A 303 -30.68 -9.01 8.41
CA PRO A 303 -31.27 -7.94 9.20
C PRO A 303 -30.65 -7.95 10.60
N PRO A 304 -30.48 -6.78 11.23
CA PRO A 304 -30.06 -6.75 12.63
C PRO A 304 -31.10 -7.46 13.47
N GLY A 305 -30.66 -8.56 14.14
CA GLY A 305 -31.44 -9.27 15.13
C GLY A 305 -31.57 -8.44 16.42
#